data_90e01468197ee8ea8ca714145cc12004
#
_entry.id   90e01468197ee8ea8ca714145cc12004
#
_cell.length_a   1.000
_cell.length_b   1.000
_cell.length_c   1.000
_cell.angle_alpha   90.00
_cell.angle_beta   90.00
_cell.angle_gamma   90.00
#
_symmetry.space_group_name_H-M   'P 1'
#
loop_
_entity.id
_entity.type
_entity.pdbx_description
1 polymer ?
#
loop_
_entity_poly.entity_id
_entity_poly.type
_entity_poly.pdbx_seq_one_letter_code
_entity_poly.pdbx_strand_id
1 'polypeptide(L)'
;MAWTLIRGGTVVDGTGSPPFQADVCIRDGVIDAVGPDLSAPEGAQVMDAAGKLITPGFINMHSHSDCSAAMYPNMESTLGQGITTEFAGHCGLGVAPVQHSWLYMFPEKKAFTKVMPEPPGGINPYNAYLVPTQRLREPFAQTYGQELDWTTYGQFLEHLRRVGLGANLAVVAGQAV
;
A
#
# COMPACT_ATOMS: atom_id res chain seq x y z
N MET A 1 -6.71 -14.59 -21.12
CA MET A 1 -7.82 -13.91 -20.40
C MET A 1 -8.02 -14.65 -19.09
N ALA A 2 -7.88 -13.95 -17.98
CA ALA A 2 -8.10 -14.53 -16.65
C ALA A 2 -9.54 -14.24 -16.22
N TRP A 3 -10.25 -15.30 -15.80
CA TRP A 3 -11.62 -15.19 -15.31
C TRP A 3 -11.70 -15.62 -13.85
N THR A 4 -12.44 -14.88 -13.06
CA THR A 4 -12.78 -15.22 -11.67
C THR A 4 -14.30 -15.07 -11.48
N LEU A 5 -14.94 -16.09 -10.92
CA LEU A 5 -16.32 -16.06 -10.51
C LEU A 5 -16.41 -16.15 -8.98
N ILE A 6 -16.92 -15.10 -8.34
CA ILE A 6 -17.27 -15.08 -6.92
C ILE A 6 -18.74 -15.47 -6.82
N ARG A 7 -19.04 -16.61 -6.19
CA ARG A 7 -20.37 -17.23 -6.23
C ARG A 7 -21.12 -17.19 -4.92
N GLY A 8 -22.40 -16.84 -4.98
CA GLY A 8 -23.37 -17.06 -3.89
C GLY A 8 -23.23 -16.14 -2.70
N GLY A 9 -22.62 -14.97 -2.87
CA GLY A 9 -22.45 -14.01 -1.79
C GLY A 9 -23.59 -12.99 -1.68
N THR A 10 -23.58 -12.22 -0.60
CA THR A 10 -24.46 -11.06 -0.45
C THR A 10 -23.68 -9.81 -0.89
N VAL A 11 -24.08 -9.21 -1.99
CA VAL A 11 -23.44 -8.02 -2.56
C VAL A 11 -23.89 -6.77 -1.82
N VAL A 12 -22.93 -5.94 -1.41
CA VAL A 12 -23.10 -4.58 -0.87
C VAL A 12 -22.25 -3.67 -1.75
N ASP A 13 -22.89 -3.08 -2.77
CA ASP A 13 -22.18 -2.40 -3.87
C ASP A 13 -21.72 -0.96 -3.57
N GLY A 14 -22.07 -0.42 -2.40
CA GLY A 14 -21.72 0.95 -2.00
C GLY A 14 -22.64 2.04 -2.58
N THR A 15 -23.68 1.69 -3.33
CA THR A 15 -24.61 2.68 -3.90
C THR A 15 -25.64 3.21 -2.90
N GLY A 16 -25.73 2.59 -1.72
CA GLY A 16 -26.79 2.85 -0.72
C GLY A 16 -28.04 1.99 -0.92
N SER A 17 -28.06 1.14 -1.94
CA SER A 17 -29.12 0.15 -2.16
C SER A 17 -29.07 -0.96 -1.10
N PRO A 18 -30.21 -1.62 -0.78
CA PRO A 18 -30.19 -2.79 0.09
C PRO A 18 -29.26 -3.88 -0.45
N PRO A 19 -28.61 -4.66 0.45
CA PRO A 19 -27.83 -5.83 0.06
C PRO A 19 -28.68 -6.84 -0.73
N PHE A 20 -28.07 -7.51 -1.71
CA PHE A 20 -28.75 -8.50 -2.54
C PHE A 20 -27.87 -9.73 -2.82
N GLN A 21 -28.50 -10.88 -3.04
CA GLN A 21 -27.82 -12.11 -3.39
C GLN A 21 -27.40 -12.09 -4.85
N ALA A 22 -26.10 -12.29 -5.12
CA ALA A 22 -25.61 -12.36 -6.49
C ALA A 22 -24.23 -13.04 -6.56
N ASP A 23 -23.86 -13.41 -7.78
CA ASP A 23 -22.52 -13.73 -8.19
C ASP A 23 -21.84 -12.49 -8.78
N VAL A 24 -20.51 -12.46 -8.72
CA VAL A 24 -19.70 -11.42 -9.38
C VAL A 24 -18.70 -12.11 -10.31
N CYS A 25 -18.78 -11.78 -11.59
CA CYS A 25 -17.84 -12.28 -12.60
C CYS A 25 -16.83 -11.20 -12.95
N ILE A 26 -15.55 -11.56 -12.91
CA ILE A 26 -14.40 -10.67 -13.15
C ILE A 26 -13.61 -11.24 -14.35
N ARG A 27 -13.26 -10.36 -15.28
CA ARG A 27 -12.43 -10.64 -16.44
C ARG A 27 -11.24 -9.69 -16.49
N ASP A 28 -10.03 -10.26 -16.48
CA ASP A 28 -8.78 -9.49 -16.56
C ASP A 28 -8.73 -8.31 -15.54
N GLY A 29 -9.21 -8.55 -14.30
CA GLY A 29 -9.21 -7.56 -13.23
C GLY A 29 -10.37 -6.55 -13.26
N VAL A 30 -11.32 -6.68 -14.18
CA VAL A 30 -12.47 -5.80 -14.30
C VAL A 30 -13.77 -6.58 -14.04
N ILE A 31 -14.71 -6.00 -13.28
CA ILE A 31 -16.04 -6.58 -13.08
C ILE A 31 -16.75 -6.61 -14.43
N ASP A 32 -17.06 -7.81 -14.91
CA ASP A 32 -17.74 -8.04 -16.19
C ASP A 32 -19.26 -8.15 -16.02
N ALA A 33 -19.68 -8.80 -14.93
CA ALA A 33 -21.12 -8.95 -14.61
C ALA A 33 -21.36 -9.11 -13.11
N VAL A 34 -22.52 -8.64 -12.65
CA VAL A 34 -23.07 -8.89 -11.31
C VAL A 34 -24.53 -9.33 -11.48
N GLY A 35 -24.89 -10.47 -10.93
CA GLY A 35 -26.26 -11.00 -11.04
C GLY A 35 -26.38 -12.42 -10.50
N PRO A 36 -27.59 -12.97 -10.44
CA PRO A 36 -27.79 -14.33 -10.02
C PRO A 36 -27.33 -15.32 -11.09
N ASP A 37 -26.92 -16.50 -10.65
CA ASP A 37 -26.64 -17.69 -11.50
C ASP A 37 -25.68 -17.41 -12.67
N LEU A 38 -24.64 -16.60 -12.45
CA LEU A 38 -23.66 -16.33 -13.49
C LEU A 38 -22.83 -17.58 -13.79
N SER A 39 -22.49 -17.75 -15.07
CA SER A 39 -21.57 -18.76 -15.55
C SER A 39 -20.25 -18.12 -15.97
N ALA A 40 -19.15 -18.78 -15.66
CA ALA A 40 -17.83 -18.39 -16.15
C ALA A 40 -17.32 -19.42 -17.15
N PRO A 41 -16.42 -19.04 -18.07
CA PRO A 41 -15.79 -19.97 -19.00
C PRO A 41 -15.07 -21.11 -18.31
N GLU A 42 -14.87 -22.20 -19.03
CA GLU A 42 -14.04 -23.32 -18.56
C GLU A 42 -12.62 -22.83 -18.18
N GLY A 43 -12.13 -23.28 -17.02
CA GLY A 43 -10.84 -22.86 -16.47
C GLY A 43 -10.87 -21.56 -15.66
N ALA A 44 -12.04 -20.95 -15.46
CA ALA A 44 -12.17 -19.80 -14.54
C ALA A 44 -11.91 -20.21 -13.09
N GLN A 45 -11.26 -19.32 -12.33
CA GLN A 45 -11.17 -19.47 -10.88
C GLN A 45 -12.55 -19.25 -10.25
N VAL A 46 -13.01 -20.17 -9.44
CA VAL A 46 -14.28 -20.04 -8.71
C VAL A 46 -13.99 -19.85 -7.22
N MET A 47 -14.55 -18.79 -6.63
CA MET A 47 -14.48 -18.47 -5.22
C MET A 47 -15.85 -18.62 -4.60
N ASP A 48 -16.01 -19.51 -3.62
CA ASP A 48 -17.25 -19.65 -2.87
C ASP A 48 -17.40 -18.52 -1.85
N ALA A 49 -18.46 -17.73 -1.98
CA ALA A 49 -18.83 -16.63 -1.09
C ALA A 49 -20.14 -16.89 -0.35
N ALA A 50 -20.63 -18.14 -0.32
CA ALA A 50 -21.85 -18.47 0.42
C ALA A 50 -21.74 -18.03 1.90
N GLY A 51 -22.72 -17.26 2.37
CA GLY A 51 -22.75 -16.68 3.70
C GLY A 51 -21.78 -15.53 3.95
N LYS A 52 -21.10 -15.03 2.92
CA LYS A 52 -20.17 -13.88 3.01
C LYS A 52 -20.76 -12.65 2.34
N LEU A 53 -20.22 -11.48 2.73
CA LEU A 53 -20.45 -10.23 2.04
C LEU A 53 -19.45 -10.06 0.89
N ILE A 54 -19.90 -9.59 -0.24
CA ILE A 54 -19.07 -9.14 -1.36
C ILE A 54 -19.20 -7.63 -1.42
N THR A 55 -18.10 -6.93 -1.18
CA THR A 55 -18.05 -5.45 -1.17
C THR A 55 -16.95 -4.96 -2.11
N PRO A 56 -17.03 -3.71 -2.60
CA PRO A 56 -15.83 -3.01 -3.10
C PRO A 56 -14.74 -3.01 -2.03
N GLY A 57 -13.48 -3.00 -2.45
CA GLY A 57 -12.37 -2.84 -1.53
C GLY A 57 -12.48 -1.52 -0.75
N PHE A 58 -12.12 -1.53 0.52
CA PHE A 58 -12.18 -0.33 1.35
C PHE A 58 -11.14 0.71 0.94
N ILE A 59 -11.48 1.98 1.13
CA ILE A 59 -10.59 3.11 0.87
C ILE A 59 -10.20 3.73 2.22
N ASN A 60 -8.92 3.71 2.54
CA ASN A 60 -8.38 4.43 3.70
C ASN A 60 -7.96 5.84 3.27
N MET A 61 -8.68 6.83 3.74
CA MET A 61 -8.49 8.24 3.34
C MET A 61 -7.40 8.96 4.14
N HIS A 62 -6.78 8.32 5.13
CA HIS A 62 -5.72 8.93 5.93
C HIS A 62 -4.74 7.88 6.41
N SER A 63 -3.57 7.82 5.80
CA SER A 63 -2.50 6.90 6.18
C SER A 63 -1.12 7.52 6.03
N HIS A 64 -0.12 6.77 6.51
CA HIS A 64 1.29 7.04 6.32
C HIS A 64 1.98 5.86 5.61
N SER A 65 1.22 5.12 4.81
CA SER A 65 1.72 3.94 4.10
C SER A 65 2.74 4.29 3.00
N ASP A 66 2.83 5.55 2.57
CA ASP A 66 3.94 6.03 1.76
C ASP A 66 5.30 5.77 2.43
N CYS A 67 5.36 5.89 3.77
CA CYS A 67 6.56 5.60 4.54
C CYS A 67 6.91 4.12 4.55
N SER A 68 5.93 3.23 4.46
CA SER A 68 6.12 1.77 4.56
C SER A 68 6.06 1.05 3.22
N ALA A 69 5.39 1.59 2.21
CA ALA A 69 5.18 0.95 0.92
C ALA A 69 6.48 0.63 0.18
N ALA A 70 7.50 1.50 0.30
CA ALA A 70 8.81 1.25 -0.28
C ALA A 70 9.60 0.14 0.44
N MET A 71 9.22 -0.22 1.66
CA MET A 71 9.84 -1.30 2.45
C MET A 71 9.08 -2.62 2.31
N TYR A 72 7.75 -2.53 2.32
CA TYR A 72 6.82 -3.64 2.32
C TYR A 72 5.80 -3.48 1.18
N PRO A 73 6.25 -3.60 -0.08
CA PRO A 73 5.41 -3.29 -1.25
C PRO A 73 4.17 -4.17 -1.37
N ASN A 74 4.17 -5.37 -0.81
CA ASN A 74 2.99 -6.24 -0.82
C ASN A 74 1.83 -5.69 0.02
N MET A 75 2.08 -4.78 0.96
CA MET A 75 1.06 -4.12 1.80
C MET A 75 0.10 -5.13 2.50
N GLU A 76 0.62 -6.26 3.00
CA GLU A 76 -0.18 -7.37 3.53
C GLU A 76 -1.10 -6.94 4.69
N SER A 77 -0.62 -6.04 5.56
CA SER A 77 -1.43 -5.56 6.70
C SER A 77 -2.64 -4.74 6.24
N THR A 78 -2.50 -4.00 5.14
CA THR A 78 -3.55 -3.20 4.50
C THR A 78 -4.56 -4.12 3.83
N LEU A 79 -4.07 -5.01 2.97
CA LEU A 79 -4.91 -5.98 2.24
C LEU A 79 -5.63 -6.95 3.19
N GLY A 80 -4.98 -7.37 4.27
CA GLY A 80 -5.57 -8.24 5.29
C GLY A 80 -6.79 -7.65 6.01
N GLN A 81 -6.98 -6.32 5.92
CA GLN A 81 -8.14 -5.60 6.42
C GLN A 81 -9.19 -5.28 5.34
N GLY A 82 -8.99 -5.77 4.10
CA GLY A 82 -9.86 -5.47 2.97
C GLY A 82 -9.69 -4.07 2.37
N ILE A 83 -8.64 -3.34 2.76
CA ILE A 83 -8.31 -2.03 2.20
C ILE A 83 -7.55 -2.26 0.89
N THR A 84 -8.06 -1.74 -0.21
CA THR A 84 -7.47 -1.86 -1.55
C THR A 84 -6.96 -0.55 -2.11
N THR A 85 -7.25 0.56 -1.43
CA THR A 85 -6.78 1.90 -1.81
C THR A 85 -6.47 2.71 -0.57
N GLU A 86 -5.31 3.35 -0.55
CA GLU A 86 -4.91 4.26 0.52
C GLU A 86 -4.53 5.64 0.00
N PHE A 87 -4.90 6.67 0.76
CA PHE A 87 -4.34 8.00 0.65
C PHE A 87 -3.29 8.19 1.73
N ALA A 88 -2.06 8.51 1.34
CA ALA A 88 -0.91 8.66 2.23
C ALA A 88 -0.19 10.00 2.04
N GLY A 89 0.86 10.27 2.83
CA GLY A 89 1.59 11.53 2.83
C GLY A 89 0.92 12.63 3.68
N HIS A 90 0.07 12.23 4.61
CA HIS A 90 -0.65 13.14 5.51
C HIS A 90 0.23 13.73 6.62
N CYS A 91 -0.33 14.67 7.39
CA CYS A 91 0.29 15.33 8.55
C CYS A 91 1.59 16.07 8.22
N GLY A 92 1.81 16.44 6.95
CA GLY A 92 3.07 17.05 6.51
C GLY A 92 4.25 16.08 6.43
N LEU A 93 4.03 14.80 6.71
CA LEU A 93 5.07 13.76 6.62
C LEU A 93 5.13 13.19 5.22
N GLY A 94 6.32 12.79 4.80
CA GLY A 94 6.51 12.15 3.50
C GLY A 94 7.93 11.61 3.37
N VAL A 95 8.14 10.73 2.40
CA VAL A 95 9.43 10.08 2.11
C VAL A 95 10.15 10.72 0.93
N ALA A 96 9.53 11.70 0.31
CA ALA A 96 10.09 12.43 -0.83
C ALA A 96 9.55 13.88 -0.90
N PRO A 97 10.38 14.86 -1.30
CA PRO A 97 11.81 14.71 -1.54
C PRO A 97 12.51 14.13 -0.32
N VAL A 98 13.56 13.33 -0.52
CA VAL A 98 14.21 12.64 0.61
C VAL A 98 14.80 13.69 1.54
N GLN A 99 14.03 14.01 2.54
CA GLN A 99 14.52 14.63 3.75
C GLN A 99 14.35 13.61 4.88
N HIS A 100 15.23 13.62 5.83
CA HIS A 100 15.48 12.49 6.73
C HIS A 100 14.45 12.33 7.85
N SER A 101 13.39 13.12 7.86
CA SER A 101 12.31 13.10 8.86
C SER A 101 11.54 11.78 8.91
N TRP A 102 11.44 11.07 7.80
CA TRP A 102 10.75 9.79 7.73
C TRP A 102 11.46 8.64 8.44
N LEU A 103 12.78 8.75 8.69
CA LEU A 103 13.57 7.72 9.37
C LEU A 103 13.08 7.40 10.78
N TYR A 104 12.49 8.36 11.48
CA TYR A 104 11.99 8.11 12.82
C TYR A 104 10.72 7.24 12.84
N MET A 105 10.07 7.10 11.69
CA MET A 105 8.88 6.26 11.52
C MET A 105 9.23 4.77 11.38
N PHE A 106 10.51 4.43 11.17
CA PHE A 106 10.93 3.04 11.03
C PHE A 106 10.93 2.30 12.37
N PRO A 107 10.26 1.14 12.44
CA PRO A 107 10.34 0.27 13.62
C PRO A 107 11.76 -0.17 13.96
N GLU A 108 12.59 -0.37 12.93
CA GLU A 108 13.97 -0.85 13.03
C GLU A 108 15.00 0.28 13.14
N LYS A 109 14.66 1.38 13.81
CA LYS A 109 15.62 2.49 14.07
C LYS A 109 17.02 2.00 14.45
N LYS A 110 17.11 0.88 15.18
CA LYS A 110 18.38 0.26 15.61
C LYS A 110 19.23 -0.24 14.44
N ALA A 111 18.65 -0.61 13.31
CA ALA A 111 19.43 -1.05 12.15
C ALA A 111 20.17 0.14 11.51
N PHE A 112 19.56 1.33 11.52
CA PHE A 112 20.13 2.55 10.98
C PHE A 112 21.10 3.23 11.97
N THR A 113 20.83 3.13 13.29
CA THR A 113 21.71 3.72 14.32
C THR A 113 23.04 2.99 14.45
N LYS A 114 23.16 1.74 14.03
CA LYS A 114 24.45 1.03 13.98
C LYS A 114 25.44 1.63 12.98
N VAL A 115 24.96 2.34 11.99
CA VAL A 115 25.77 2.92 10.91
C VAL A 115 26.17 4.36 11.19
N MET A 116 25.55 4.98 12.20
CA MET A 116 25.79 6.38 12.54
C MET A 116 25.72 6.60 14.05
N PRO A 117 26.59 7.48 14.57
CA PRO A 117 26.43 7.92 15.95
C PRO A 117 25.07 8.59 16.10
N GLU A 118 24.29 8.15 17.08
CA GLU A 118 23.04 8.83 17.41
C GLU A 118 23.34 10.28 17.77
N PRO A 119 22.62 11.24 17.19
CA PRO A 119 22.73 12.61 17.64
C PRO A 119 22.28 12.70 19.11
N PRO A 120 22.83 13.65 19.89
CA PRO A 120 22.39 13.86 21.26
C PRO A 120 20.86 13.96 21.36
N GLY A 121 20.22 13.11 22.18
CA GLY A 121 18.78 13.02 22.31
C GLY A 121 18.10 12.02 21.37
N GLY A 122 18.89 11.17 20.65
CA GLY A 122 18.35 10.16 19.73
C GLY A 122 17.86 10.76 18.41
N ILE A 123 17.51 9.90 17.45
CA ILE A 123 16.89 10.32 16.19
C ILE A 123 15.42 10.64 16.44
N ASN A 124 15.00 11.84 16.07
CA ASN A 124 13.63 12.32 16.16
C ASN A 124 13.28 13.19 14.93
N PRO A 125 12.03 13.62 14.73
CA PRO A 125 11.62 14.39 13.55
C PRO A 125 12.43 15.68 13.32
N TYR A 126 12.95 16.27 14.39
CA TYR A 126 13.64 17.56 14.33
C TYR A 126 15.12 17.45 13.99
N ASN A 127 15.74 16.27 14.13
CA ASN A 127 17.16 16.08 13.87
C ASN A 127 17.48 14.98 12.87
N ALA A 128 16.47 14.28 12.36
CA ALA A 128 16.63 13.21 11.38
C ALA A 128 17.29 13.70 10.08
N TYR A 129 17.14 15.00 9.73
CA TYR A 129 17.77 15.64 8.57
C TYR A 129 19.32 15.67 8.63
N LEU A 130 19.90 15.38 9.77
CA LEU A 130 21.36 15.35 9.93
C LEU A 130 22.01 14.08 9.33
N VAL A 131 21.18 13.15 8.88
CA VAL A 131 21.66 11.87 8.33
C VAL A 131 21.76 11.93 6.81
N PRO A 132 22.94 11.85 6.20
CA PRO A 132 23.04 11.82 4.74
C PRO A 132 22.37 10.60 4.14
N THR A 133 21.50 10.79 3.15
CA THR A 133 20.75 9.72 2.45
C THR A 133 21.65 8.61 1.92
N GLN A 134 22.85 8.96 1.43
CA GLN A 134 23.81 7.99 0.90
C GLN A 134 24.20 6.93 1.93
N ARG A 135 24.23 7.29 3.22
CA ARG A 135 24.54 6.35 4.30
C ARG A 135 23.40 5.40 4.64
N LEU A 136 22.22 5.67 4.14
CA LEU A 136 21.03 4.88 4.41
C LEU A 136 20.77 3.82 3.33
N ARG A 137 21.32 3.99 2.13
CA ARG A 137 21.04 3.12 0.99
C ARG A 137 21.40 1.66 1.26
N GLU A 138 22.61 1.42 1.74
CA GLU A 138 23.07 0.06 2.02
C GLU A 138 22.30 -0.59 3.17
N PRO A 139 22.13 0.03 4.36
CA PRO A 139 21.33 -0.53 5.44
C PRO A 139 19.87 -0.76 5.05
N PHE A 140 19.28 0.12 4.23
CA PHE A 140 17.93 -0.03 3.73
C PHE A 140 17.81 -1.27 2.85
N ALA A 141 18.71 -1.44 1.88
CA ALA A 141 18.71 -2.59 0.99
C ALA A 141 18.95 -3.90 1.76
N GLN A 142 19.87 -3.91 2.72
CA GLN A 142 20.12 -5.08 3.57
C GLN A 142 18.93 -5.47 4.45
N THR A 143 18.17 -4.47 4.93
CA THR A 143 17.05 -4.71 5.87
C THR A 143 15.78 -5.12 5.15
N TYR A 144 15.48 -4.49 4.02
CA TYR A 144 14.18 -4.62 3.35
C TYR A 144 14.24 -5.34 2.00
N GLY A 145 15.44 -5.61 1.49
CA GLY A 145 15.62 -6.17 0.14
C GLY A 145 15.16 -5.21 -0.98
N GLN A 146 15.04 -3.92 -0.66
CA GLN A 146 14.59 -2.86 -1.56
C GLN A 146 15.68 -1.79 -1.69
N GLU A 147 15.70 -1.09 -2.80
CA GLU A 147 16.66 -0.01 -3.03
C GLU A 147 16.09 1.34 -2.58
N LEU A 148 16.91 2.16 -1.94
CA LEU A 148 16.63 3.57 -1.67
C LEU A 148 17.20 4.40 -2.82
N ASP A 149 16.56 4.37 -3.99
CA ASP A 149 17.09 4.93 -5.24
C ASP A 149 16.45 6.25 -5.68
N TRP A 150 15.58 6.82 -4.85
CA TRP A 150 14.95 8.12 -5.10
C TRP A 150 15.59 9.24 -4.28
N THR A 151 15.44 10.46 -4.76
CA THR A 151 15.75 11.72 -4.08
C THR A 151 14.58 12.70 -4.21
N THR A 152 13.95 12.72 -5.39
CA THR A 152 12.80 13.58 -5.68
C THR A 152 11.50 12.81 -5.54
N TYR A 153 10.39 13.54 -5.41
CA TYR A 153 9.05 12.96 -5.36
C TYR A 153 8.71 12.15 -6.63
N GLY A 154 9.09 12.68 -7.81
CA GLY A 154 8.89 11.95 -9.07
C GLY A 154 9.63 10.61 -9.11
N GLN A 155 10.88 10.57 -8.64
CA GLN A 155 11.66 9.34 -8.54
C GLN A 155 11.04 8.35 -7.55
N PHE A 156 10.50 8.83 -6.43
CA PHE A 156 9.79 7.98 -5.48
C PHE A 156 8.55 7.32 -6.11
N LEU A 157 7.73 8.07 -6.83
CA LEU A 157 6.58 7.51 -7.53
C LEU A 157 6.99 6.48 -8.59
N GLU A 158 8.10 6.73 -9.29
CA GLU A 158 8.64 5.79 -10.26
C GLU A 158 9.19 4.51 -9.61
N HIS A 159 9.85 4.65 -8.45
CA HIS A 159 10.25 3.50 -7.62
C HIS A 159 9.04 2.64 -7.26
N LEU A 160 7.97 3.23 -6.73
CA LEU A 160 6.75 2.50 -6.36
C LEU A 160 6.10 1.79 -7.56
N ARG A 161 6.08 2.43 -8.74
CA ARG A 161 5.59 1.79 -9.97
C ARG A 161 6.44 0.60 -10.39
N ARG A 162 7.76 0.71 -10.26
CA ARG A 162 8.69 -0.35 -10.65
C ARG A 162 8.60 -1.57 -9.74
N VAL A 163 8.53 -1.36 -8.42
CA VAL A 163 8.43 -2.47 -7.46
C VAL A 163 7.04 -3.11 -7.46
N GLY A 164 6.02 -2.35 -7.83
CA GLY A 164 4.62 -2.80 -7.77
C GLY A 164 4.11 -2.84 -6.33
N LEU A 165 2.86 -2.46 -6.13
CA LEU A 165 2.24 -2.43 -4.81
C LEU A 165 1.08 -3.41 -4.75
N GLY A 166 0.86 -4.01 -3.58
CA GLY A 166 -0.28 -4.91 -3.34
C GLY A 166 -1.62 -4.16 -3.33
N ALA A 167 -1.66 -2.90 -2.89
CA ALA A 167 -2.84 -2.04 -2.92
C ALA A 167 -2.57 -0.76 -3.74
N ASN A 168 -3.64 -0.09 -4.18
CA ASN A 168 -3.51 1.22 -4.81
C ASN A 168 -3.08 2.26 -3.77
N LEU A 169 -2.15 3.11 -4.15
CA LEU A 169 -1.64 4.16 -3.28
C LEU A 169 -1.68 5.51 -4.00
N ALA A 170 -2.45 6.44 -3.45
CA ALA A 170 -2.40 7.85 -3.80
C ALA A 170 -1.58 8.57 -2.73
N VAL A 171 -0.57 9.34 -3.16
CA VAL A 171 0.35 10.01 -2.23
C VAL A 171 0.28 11.51 -2.45
N VAL A 172 0.08 12.26 -1.37
CA VAL A 172 0.21 13.71 -1.38
C VAL A 172 1.61 14.12 -0.90
N ALA A 173 2.17 15.18 -1.48
CA ALA A 173 3.45 15.70 -1.07
C ALA A 173 3.30 16.45 0.26
N GLY A 174 3.99 16.00 1.29
CA GLY A 174 4.03 16.70 2.58
C GLY A 174 4.83 18.00 2.50
N GLN A 175 4.37 19.05 3.18
CA GLN A 175 5.07 20.34 3.22
C GLN A 175 6.15 20.41 4.31
N ALA A 176 6.17 19.47 5.25
CA ALA A 176 7.16 19.39 6.32
C ALA A 176 8.39 18.55 5.95
N VAL A 177 8.58 18.32 4.66
CA VAL A 177 9.69 17.51 4.12
C VAL A 177 10.76 18.43 3.59
#